data_cc2926dc27e704404a68c05f167777cf
#
_entry.id   cc2926dc27e704404a68c05f167777cf
#
_cell.length_a   1.000
_cell.length_b   1.000
_cell.length_c   1.000
_cell.angle_alpha   90.00
_cell.angle_beta   90.00
_cell.angle_gamma   90.00
#
_symmetry.space_group_name_H-M   'P 1'
#
loop_
_entity.id
_entity.type
_entity.pdbx_description
1 polymer ?
#
loop_
_entity_poly.entity_id
_entity_poly.type
_entity_poly.pdbx_seq_one_letter_code
_entity_poly.pdbx_strand_id
1 'polypeptide(L)'
;AGETGAAVFADLGPAPDTENLPAEQVYLAVAKRFALLGARNFLFETLSAEDGVLEAIRALKQTVPEAFVLVSFAVLPDGYTREGRYCAELVRRVAQSGVVDAVGLNCVSAPGAMRALVQQLGDAGLPLSVMPNAGYPVVARAQVRYQGKPEYFARELSRLAAEGVRILGGCCGTTPQHIAALRTALDALPEALPAAPAAKPAAAAKSAVETDDAFLRKLRTGQRVIAVELDSPKDADMTAYLEGA
;
A
#
# COMPACT_ATOMS: atom_id res chain seq x y z
N ALA A 1 -11.52 -4.73 -12.33
CA ALA A 1 -10.44 -4.55 -13.31
C ALA A 1 -10.90 -4.54 -14.79
N GLY A 2 -12.17 -4.84 -15.09
CA GLY A 2 -12.65 -5.00 -16.47
C GLY A 2 -12.44 -3.77 -17.36
N GLU A 3 -13.36 -2.79 -17.27
CA GLU A 3 -13.38 -1.65 -18.22
C GLU A 3 -12.32 -0.58 -17.95
N THR A 4 -11.87 -0.41 -16.72
CA THR A 4 -10.93 0.65 -16.33
C THR A 4 -9.44 0.27 -16.47
N GLY A 5 -9.12 -1.01 -16.62
CA GLY A 5 -7.74 -1.51 -16.58
C GLY A 5 -7.04 -1.32 -15.23
N ALA A 6 -7.78 -1.04 -14.16
CA ALA A 6 -7.23 -0.89 -12.82
C ALA A 6 -6.77 -2.24 -12.26
N ALA A 7 -5.63 -2.25 -11.56
CA ALA A 7 -5.21 -3.41 -10.79
C ALA A 7 -6.02 -3.48 -9.48
N VAL A 8 -6.56 -4.67 -9.20
CA VAL A 8 -7.29 -4.94 -7.96
C VAL A 8 -6.38 -5.67 -7.00
N PHE A 9 -6.34 -5.23 -5.76
CA PHE A 9 -5.59 -5.85 -4.69
C PHE A 9 -6.54 -6.58 -3.72
N ALA A 10 -6.14 -7.77 -3.30
CA ALA A 10 -6.68 -8.39 -2.10
C ALA A 10 -6.07 -7.69 -0.90
N ASP A 11 -6.89 -7.03 -0.11
CA ASP A 11 -6.46 -6.24 1.02
C ASP A 11 -6.59 -7.03 2.34
N LEU A 12 -5.50 -7.05 3.12
CA LEU A 12 -5.38 -7.77 4.37
C LEU A 12 -4.87 -6.81 5.46
N GLY A 13 -5.76 -6.41 6.35
CA GLY A 13 -5.42 -5.68 7.57
C GLY A 13 -4.72 -6.55 8.61
N PRO A 14 -4.39 -6.02 9.80
CA PRO A 14 -3.75 -6.75 10.87
C PRO A 14 -4.55 -8.00 11.26
N ALA A 15 -3.86 -9.14 11.39
CA ALA A 15 -4.50 -10.35 11.88
C ALA A 15 -5.03 -10.11 13.30
N PRO A 16 -6.24 -10.57 13.62
CA PRO A 16 -6.74 -10.50 14.99
C PRO A 16 -5.85 -11.34 15.91
N ASP A 17 -5.64 -10.85 17.13
CA ASP A 17 -5.00 -11.63 18.17
C ASP A 17 -5.94 -12.78 18.57
N THR A 18 -5.54 -14.00 18.24
CA THR A 18 -6.33 -15.20 18.54
C THR A 18 -5.48 -16.17 19.35
N GLU A 19 -6.00 -16.63 20.48
CA GLU A 19 -5.32 -17.62 21.34
C GLU A 19 -5.00 -18.94 20.61
N ASN A 20 -5.70 -19.23 19.48
CA ASN A 20 -5.69 -20.57 18.86
C ASN A 20 -4.95 -20.65 17.52
N LEU A 21 -4.65 -19.51 16.86
CA LEU A 21 -4.01 -19.51 15.54
C LEU A 21 -2.91 -18.46 15.49
N PRO A 22 -1.68 -18.84 15.13
CA PRO A 22 -0.61 -17.89 14.83
C PRO A 22 -1.00 -16.94 13.69
N ALA A 23 -0.59 -15.68 13.78
CA ALA A 23 -0.88 -14.65 12.77
C ALA A 23 -0.51 -15.08 11.35
N GLU A 24 0.63 -15.78 11.18
CA GLU A 24 1.05 -16.39 9.92
C GLU A 24 -0.03 -17.26 9.28
N GLN A 25 -0.67 -18.11 10.07
CA GLN A 25 -1.71 -19.02 9.56
C GLN A 25 -2.97 -18.27 9.17
N VAL A 26 -3.33 -17.22 9.91
CA VAL A 26 -4.48 -16.35 9.60
C VAL A 26 -4.23 -15.64 8.26
N TYR A 27 -3.10 -14.95 8.12
CA TYR A 27 -2.74 -14.26 6.88
C TYR A 27 -2.72 -15.22 5.70
N LEU A 28 -2.07 -16.36 5.85
CA LEU A 28 -1.97 -17.34 4.77
C LEU A 28 -3.32 -17.91 4.36
N ALA A 29 -4.21 -18.21 5.31
CA ALA A 29 -5.54 -18.73 5.02
C ALA A 29 -6.37 -17.72 4.21
N VAL A 30 -6.37 -16.44 4.62
CA VAL A 30 -7.08 -15.37 3.93
C VAL A 30 -6.49 -15.14 2.55
N ALA A 31 -5.17 -15.00 2.43
CA ALA A 31 -4.49 -14.77 1.15
C ALA A 31 -4.73 -15.90 0.16
N LYS A 32 -4.68 -17.17 0.60
CA LYS A 32 -5.01 -18.33 -0.24
C LYS A 32 -6.46 -18.29 -0.72
N ARG A 33 -7.40 -17.85 0.12
CA ARG A 33 -8.80 -17.73 -0.30
C ARG A 33 -8.95 -16.71 -1.42
N PHE A 34 -8.33 -15.55 -1.30
CA PHE A 34 -8.31 -14.55 -2.37
C PHE A 34 -7.62 -15.07 -3.64
N ALA A 35 -6.50 -15.77 -3.50
CA ALA A 35 -5.78 -16.38 -4.63
C ALA A 35 -6.65 -17.37 -5.40
N LEU A 36 -7.44 -18.20 -4.71
CA LEU A 36 -8.40 -19.12 -5.31
C LEU A 36 -9.51 -18.40 -6.09
N LEU A 37 -9.85 -17.18 -5.68
CA LEU A 37 -10.80 -16.31 -6.38
C LEU A 37 -10.15 -15.50 -7.51
N GLY A 38 -8.88 -15.72 -7.81
CA GLY A 38 -8.17 -15.12 -8.93
C GLY A 38 -7.31 -13.89 -8.55
N ALA A 39 -7.23 -13.52 -7.28
CA ALA A 39 -6.34 -12.43 -6.88
C ALA A 39 -4.86 -12.77 -7.19
N ARG A 40 -4.14 -11.76 -7.69
CA ARG A 40 -2.70 -11.84 -7.97
C ARG A 40 -1.92 -10.69 -7.33
N ASN A 41 -2.62 -9.63 -6.90
CA ASN A 41 -2.03 -8.52 -6.16
C ASN A 41 -2.54 -8.55 -4.73
N PHE A 42 -1.64 -8.41 -3.77
CA PHE A 42 -1.94 -8.49 -2.33
C PHE A 42 -1.37 -7.26 -1.63
N LEU A 43 -2.19 -6.64 -0.80
CA LEU A 43 -1.81 -5.55 0.07
C LEU A 43 -1.96 -6.03 1.52
N PHE A 44 -0.86 -6.07 2.25
CA PHE A 44 -0.88 -6.24 3.70
C PHE A 44 -0.67 -4.87 4.32
N GLU A 45 -1.71 -4.28 4.90
CA GLU A 45 -1.66 -2.88 5.32
C GLU A 45 -2.00 -2.63 6.78
N THR A 46 -1.72 -1.39 7.20
CA THR A 46 -2.00 -0.88 8.55
C THR A 46 -1.31 -1.71 9.64
N LEU A 47 -0.21 -2.36 9.29
CA LEU A 47 0.52 -3.25 10.17
C LEU A 47 1.31 -2.46 11.23
N SER A 48 1.42 -3.02 12.43
CA SER A 48 2.28 -2.48 13.51
C SER A 48 3.61 -3.22 13.63
N ALA A 49 3.69 -4.43 13.06
CA ALA A 49 4.88 -5.28 13.02
C ALA A 49 4.84 -6.19 11.79
N GLU A 50 5.94 -6.87 11.51
CA GLU A 50 6.05 -7.86 10.43
C GLU A 50 5.78 -9.29 10.86
N ASP A 51 5.41 -9.50 12.13
CA ASP A 51 5.30 -10.81 12.75
C ASP A 51 4.26 -11.69 12.02
N GLY A 52 4.71 -12.86 11.53
CA GLY A 52 3.89 -13.81 10.77
C GLY A 52 3.56 -13.40 9.32
N VAL A 53 3.73 -12.14 8.96
CA VAL A 53 3.41 -11.64 7.60
C VAL A 53 4.38 -12.17 6.56
N LEU A 54 5.69 -12.10 6.83
CA LEU A 54 6.70 -12.53 5.87
C LEU A 54 6.67 -14.04 5.63
N GLU A 55 6.38 -14.82 6.65
CA GLU A 55 6.19 -16.28 6.57
C GLU A 55 4.98 -16.62 5.71
N ALA A 56 3.86 -15.94 5.94
CA ALA A 56 2.64 -16.10 5.14
C ALA A 56 2.87 -15.74 3.68
N ILE A 57 3.59 -14.66 3.39
CA ILE A 57 3.93 -14.24 2.02
C ILE A 57 4.84 -15.27 1.34
N ARG A 58 5.85 -15.79 2.04
CA ARG A 58 6.69 -16.87 1.47
C ARG A 58 5.86 -18.08 1.06
N ALA A 59 4.97 -18.52 1.94
CA ALA A 59 4.08 -19.66 1.67
C ALA A 59 3.05 -19.34 0.57
N LEU A 60 2.55 -18.10 0.49
CA LEU A 60 1.70 -17.67 -0.62
C LEU A 60 2.43 -17.74 -1.96
N LYS A 61 3.64 -17.18 -2.04
CA LYS A 61 4.45 -17.18 -3.27
C LYS A 61 4.92 -18.57 -3.72
N GLN A 62 4.91 -19.56 -2.84
CA GLN A 62 5.12 -20.96 -3.25
C GLN A 62 3.94 -21.50 -4.08
N THR A 63 2.72 -21.02 -3.82
CA THR A 63 1.50 -21.46 -4.52
C THR A 63 1.08 -20.51 -5.63
N VAL A 64 1.46 -19.24 -5.53
CA VAL A 64 1.19 -18.18 -6.50
C VAL A 64 2.48 -17.40 -6.74
N PRO A 65 3.43 -17.94 -7.51
CA PRO A 65 4.76 -17.33 -7.71
C PRO A 65 4.71 -15.95 -8.34
N GLU A 66 3.69 -15.67 -9.15
CA GLU A 66 3.44 -14.41 -9.82
C GLU A 66 2.79 -13.34 -8.92
N ALA A 67 2.47 -13.66 -7.67
CA ALA A 67 1.83 -12.70 -6.77
C ALA A 67 2.67 -11.44 -6.59
N PHE A 68 2.09 -10.28 -6.87
CA PHE A 68 2.64 -9.00 -6.44
C PHE A 68 2.21 -8.71 -5.01
N VAL A 69 3.15 -8.39 -4.14
CA VAL A 69 2.88 -8.16 -2.72
C VAL A 69 3.43 -6.82 -2.28
N LEU A 70 2.53 -5.98 -1.76
CA LEU A 70 2.83 -4.72 -1.07
C LEU A 70 2.61 -4.91 0.43
N VAL A 71 3.58 -4.51 1.24
CA VAL A 71 3.48 -4.48 2.71
C VAL A 71 3.53 -3.05 3.20
N SER A 72 2.58 -2.63 4.03
CA SER A 72 2.43 -1.25 4.48
C SER A 72 2.21 -1.15 5.99
N PHE A 73 2.87 -0.18 6.62
CA PHE A 73 2.87 0.00 8.06
C PHE A 73 2.12 1.26 8.48
N ALA A 74 1.36 1.16 9.58
CA ALA A 74 0.74 2.29 10.25
C ALA A 74 1.72 2.90 11.27
N VAL A 75 2.23 4.08 10.96
CA VAL A 75 3.32 4.73 11.71
C VAL A 75 2.86 6.09 12.25
N LEU A 76 3.10 6.31 13.53
CA LEU A 76 2.86 7.59 14.19
C LEU A 76 3.84 8.66 13.67
N PRO A 77 3.56 9.96 13.86
CA PRO A 77 4.43 11.03 13.37
C PRO A 77 5.86 11.02 13.93
N ASP A 78 6.07 10.33 15.04
CA ASP A 78 7.39 10.15 15.68
C ASP A 78 8.25 9.04 15.03
N GLY A 79 7.70 8.32 14.06
CA GLY A 79 8.39 7.25 13.36
C GLY A 79 8.18 5.85 13.95
N TYR A 80 7.36 5.71 14.98
CA TYR A 80 7.12 4.43 15.62
C TYR A 80 5.70 3.90 15.34
N THR A 81 5.56 2.60 15.28
CA THR A 81 4.25 1.94 15.29
C THR A 81 3.67 1.89 16.70
N ARG A 82 2.40 1.50 16.84
CA ARG A 82 1.75 1.32 18.15
C ARG A 82 2.45 0.27 19.03
N GLU A 83 3.18 -0.65 18.42
CA GLU A 83 3.98 -1.66 19.12
C GLU A 83 5.42 -1.22 19.42
N GLY A 84 5.73 0.06 19.16
CA GLY A 84 7.05 0.62 19.44
C GLY A 84 8.15 0.19 18.45
N ARG A 85 7.76 -0.27 17.26
CA ARG A 85 8.72 -0.62 16.19
C ARG A 85 9.07 0.61 15.38
N TYR A 86 10.35 0.84 15.11
CA TYR A 86 10.80 1.96 14.30
C TYR A 86 10.60 1.68 12.80
N CYS A 87 9.96 2.61 12.09
CA CYS A 87 9.53 2.39 10.71
C CYS A 87 10.68 2.08 9.74
N ALA A 88 11.83 2.74 9.87
CA ALA A 88 12.95 2.49 8.97
C ALA A 88 13.56 1.08 9.16
N GLU A 89 13.47 0.51 10.36
CA GLU A 89 13.89 -0.87 10.59
C GLU A 89 12.90 -1.88 10.02
N LEU A 90 11.60 -1.63 10.18
CA LEU A 90 10.55 -2.47 9.59
C LEU A 90 10.67 -2.51 8.08
N VAL A 91 10.71 -1.33 7.43
CA VAL A 91 10.85 -1.20 5.98
C VAL A 91 12.08 -1.93 5.47
N ARG A 92 13.23 -1.74 6.14
CA ARG A 92 14.49 -2.41 5.75
C ARG A 92 14.39 -3.92 5.88
N ARG A 93 13.84 -4.45 6.98
CA ARG A 93 13.67 -5.91 7.18
C ARG A 93 12.75 -6.52 6.13
N VAL A 94 11.64 -5.86 5.85
CA VAL A 94 10.69 -6.30 4.81
C VAL A 94 11.35 -6.28 3.43
N ALA A 95 12.06 -5.21 3.08
CA ALA A 95 12.77 -5.12 1.80
C ALA A 95 13.87 -6.19 1.66
N GLN A 96 14.60 -6.48 2.74
CA GLN A 96 15.64 -7.50 2.74
C GLN A 96 15.09 -8.94 2.72
N SER A 97 13.81 -9.14 2.98
CA SER A 97 13.19 -10.47 2.99
C SER A 97 13.21 -11.17 1.63
N GLY A 98 13.27 -10.40 0.53
CA GLY A 98 13.27 -10.88 -0.85
C GLY A 98 11.92 -11.45 -1.34
N VAL A 99 10.85 -11.34 -0.53
CA VAL A 99 9.53 -11.89 -0.89
C VAL A 99 8.47 -10.82 -1.10
N VAL A 100 8.80 -9.54 -0.88
CA VAL A 100 7.91 -8.39 -1.02
C VAL A 100 8.32 -7.57 -2.25
N ASP A 101 7.37 -7.09 -3.00
CA ASP A 101 7.60 -6.36 -4.27
C ASP A 101 7.54 -4.83 -4.09
N ALA A 102 6.82 -4.37 -3.08
CA ALA A 102 6.77 -2.96 -2.68
C ALA A 102 6.55 -2.83 -1.17
N VAL A 103 6.99 -1.73 -0.57
CA VAL A 103 6.81 -1.48 0.86
C VAL A 103 6.28 -0.07 1.07
N GLY A 104 5.56 0.18 2.15
CA GLY A 104 4.97 1.50 2.33
C GLY A 104 4.55 1.87 3.74
N LEU A 105 3.96 3.07 3.82
CA LEU A 105 3.34 3.62 5.00
C LEU A 105 1.89 4.02 4.67
N ASN A 106 0.96 3.69 5.53
CA ASN A 106 -0.44 4.09 5.35
C ASN A 106 -1.11 4.44 6.68
N CYS A 107 -2.28 5.04 6.58
CA CYS A 107 -3.14 5.38 7.71
C CYS A 107 -2.45 6.28 8.77
N VAL A 108 -3.04 6.41 9.95
CA VAL A 108 -2.59 7.09 11.18
C VAL A 108 -2.08 8.52 10.97
N SER A 109 -1.13 8.74 10.10
CA SER A 109 -0.49 10.05 9.88
C SER A 109 -1.12 10.83 8.72
N ALA A 110 -1.18 12.15 8.87
CA ALA A 110 -1.63 13.07 7.82
C ALA A 110 -0.53 13.28 6.75
N PRO A 111 -0.86 13.80 5.54
CA PRO A 111 0.08 13.93 4.42
C PRO A 111 1.41 14.61 4.76
N GLY A 112 1.39 15.71 5.50
CA GLY A 112 2.62 16.42 5.87
C GLY A 112 3.52 15.64 6.82
N ALA A 113 2.95 14.86 7.76
CA ALA A 113 3.72 13.98 8.64
C ALA A 113 4.34 12.81 7.88
N MET A 114 3.60 12.23 6.91
CA MET A 114 4.14 11.16 6.06
C MET A 114 5.39 11.59 5.29
N ARG A 115 5.46 12.84 4.84
CA ARG A 115 6.65 13.33 4.16
C ARG A 115 7.89 13.31 5.06
N ALA A 116 7.76 13.75 6.32
CA ALA A 116 8.85 13.69 7.29
C ALA A 116 9.28 12.24 7.60
N LEU A 117 8.33 11.30 7.64
CA LEU A 117 8.61 9.88 7.81
C LEU A 117 9.38 9.30 6.62
N VAL A 118 8.94 9.59 5.39
CA VAL A 118 9.62 9.12 4.17
C VAL A 118 11.07 9.59 4.12
N GLN A 119 11.35 10.82 4.52
CA GLN A 119 12.73 11.34 4.59
C GLN A 119 13.60 10.57 5.60
N GLN A 120 13.00 10.00 6.65
CA GLN A 120 13.72 9.16 7.63
C GLN A 120 13.97 7.73 7.14
N LEU A 121 13.16 7.23 6.19
CA LEU A 121 13.33 5.87 5.66
C LEU A 121 14.60 5.72 4.82
N GLY A 122 15.03 6.79 4.14
CA GLY A 122 16.10 6.72 3.16
C GLY A 122 15.74 5.82 1.97
N ASP A 123 16.74 5.16 1.41
CA ASP A 123 16.53 4.19 0.34
C ASP A 123 15.96 2.88 0.89
N ALA A 124 14.70 2.60 0.55
CA ALA A 124 14.03 1.37 0.95
C ALA A 124 14.48 0.14 0.13
N GLY A 125 15.18 0.32 -0.99
CA GLY A 125 15.57 -0.77 -1.90
C GLY A 125 14.40 -1.41 -2.67
N LEU A 126 13.18 -0.93 -2.48
CA LEU A 126 11.94 -1.35 -3.15
C LEU A 126 11.10 -0.12 -3.51
N PRO A 127 10.17 -0.21 -4.47
CA PRO A 127 9.17 0.82 -4.70
C PRO A 127 8.45 1.19 -3.41
N LEU A 128 8.42 2.49 -3.09
CA LEU A 128 7.77 2.99 -1.87
C LEU A 128 6.34 3.41 -2.15
N SER A 129 5.44 2.99 -1.28
CA SER A 129 4.02 3.35 -1.25
C SER A 129 3.73 4.31 -0.09
N VAL A 130 2.92 5.34 -0.32
CA VAL A 130 2.46 6.25 0.73
C VAL A 130 0.97 6.56 0.55
N MET A 131 0.17 6.15 1.53
CA MET A 131 -1.28 6.29 1.56
C MET A 131 -1.74 6.90 2.90
N PRO A 132 -1.60 8.24 3.10
CA PRO A 132 -1.97 8.90 4.34
C PRO A 132 -3.49 9.01 4.51
N ASN A 133 -3.92 9.31 5.73
CA ASN A 133 -5.27 9.80 5.97
C ASN A 133 -5.46 11.19 5.35
N ALA A 134 -6.69 11.55 5.01
CA ALA A 134 -7.05 12.88 4.51
C ALA A 134 -7.00 13.97 5.61
N GLY A 135 -6.03 13.90 6.48
CA GLY A 135 -5.86 14.74 7.66
C GLY A 135 -6.01 13.95 8.95
N TYR A 136 -6.06 14.64 10.09
CA TYR A 136 -6.30 14.00 11.39
C TYR A 136 -7.80 13.86 11.66
N PRO A 137 -8.22 12.78 12.35
CA PRO A 137 -9.61 12.59 12.71
C PRO A 137 -10.05 13.63 13.76
N VAL A 138 -11.23 14.19 13.57
CA VAL A 138 -11.91 15.06 14.52
C VAL A 138 -13.21 14.39 14.92
N VAL A 139 -13.41 14.18 16.21
CA VAL A 139 -14.66 13.63 16.73
C VAL A 139 -15.62 14.78 17.02
N ALA A 140 -16.71 14.85 16.26
CA ALA A 140 -17.77 15.82 16.45
C ALA A 140 -19.13 15.10 16.42
N ARG A 141 -19.97 15.34 17.44
CA ARG A 141 -21.31 14.72 17.56
C ARG A 141 -21.29 13.18 17.42
N ALA A 142 -20.33 12.51 18.08
CA ALA A 142 -20.10 11.07 18.02
C ALA A 142 -19.79 10.51 16.60
N GLN A 143 -19.38 11.36 15.68
CA GLN A 143 -18.90 10.95 14.34
C GLN A 143 -17.44 11.35 14.17
N VAL A 144 -16.67 10.43 13.60
CA VAL A 144 -15.29 10.71 13.16
C VAL A 144 -15.36 11.39 11.79
N ARG A 145 -14.70 12.53 11.66
CA ARG A 145 -14.57 13.26 10.39
C ARG A 145 -13.11 13.59 10.14
N TYR A 146 -12.70 13.53 8.88
CA TYR A 146 -11.40 13.98 8.42
C TYR A 146 -11.56 15.34 7.74
N GLN A 147 -10.70 16.31 8.08
CA GLN A 147 -10.84 17.72 7.62
C GLN A 147 -9.79 18.10 6.58
N GLY A 148 -9.11 17.13 5.99
CA GLY A 148 -8.13 17.38 4.94
C GLY A 148 -8.79 17.94 3.67
N LYS A 149 -8.17 19.00 3.11
CA LYS A 149 -8.61 19.57 1.84
C LYS A 149 -7.94 18.83 0.68
N PRO A 150 -8.66 18.51 -0.42
CA PRO A 150 -8.10 17.84 -1.59
C PRO A 150 -6.83 18.52 -2.14
N GLU A 151 -6.79 19.85 -2.16
CA GLU A 151 -5.65 20.60 -2.67
C GLU A 151 -4.39 20.47 -1.78
N TYR A 152 -4.59 20.46 -0.46
CA TYR A 152 -3.50 20.22 0.49
C TYR A 152 -2.97 18.77 0.35
N PHE A 153 -3.88 17.81 0.30
CA PHE A 153 -3.56 16.40 0.11
C PHE A 153 -2.74 16.19 -1.18
N ALA A 154 -3.24 16.69 -2.30
CA ALA A 154 -2.58 16.59 -3.60
C ALA A 154 -1.20 17.24 -3.60
N ARG A 155 -1.05 18.42 -3.00
CA ARG A 155 0.22 19.14 -2.92
C ARG A 155 1.28 18.37 -2.12
N GLU A 156 0.91 17.80 -0.97
CA GLU A 156 1.88 17.05 -0.16
C GLU A 156 2.29 15.73 -0.84
N LEU A 157 1.34 15.02 -1.46
CA LEU A 157 1.65 13.79 -2.17
C LEU A 157 2.45 14.02 -3.46
N SER A 158 2.22 15.12 -4.17
CA SER A 158 3.04 15.45 -5.34
C SER A 158 4.49 15.77 -4.96
N ARG A 159 4.73 16.34 -3.77
CA ARG A 159 6.10 16.48 -3.24
C ARG A 159 6.76 15.13 -2.97
N LEU A 160 6.00 14.20 -2.37
CA LEU A 160 6.47 12.83 -2.17
C LEU A 160 6.80 12.12 -3.50
N ALA A 161 5.98 12.33 -4.53
CA ALA A 161 6.27 11.85 -5.87
C ALA A 161 7.60 12.40 -6.41
N ALA A 162 7.85 13.69 -6.22
CA ALA A 162 9.11 14.33 -6.59
C ALA A 162 10.32 13.81 -5.79
N GLU A 163 10.10 13.31 -4.58
CA GLU A 163 11.09 12.68 -3.72
C GLU A 163 11.29 11.17 -4.01
N GLY A 164 10.60 10.62 -5.02
CA GLY A 164 10.81 9.24 -5.50
C GLY A 164 9.78 8.22 -5.04
N VAL A 165 8.73 8.61 -4.31
CA VAL A 165 7.61 7.71 -3.98
C VAL A 165 6.87 7.31 -5.26
N ARG A 166 6.61 6.01 -5.44
CA ARG A 166 6.07 5.46 -6.69
C ARG A 166 4.59 5.11 -6.62
N ILE A 167 4.10 4.68 -5.47
CA ILE A 167 2.70 4.33 -5.26
C ILE A 167 2.12 5.37 -4.31
N LEU A 168 1.13 6.10 -4.77
CA LEU A 168 0.50 7.19 -4.04
C LEU A 168 -1.00 6.96 -3.99
N GLY A 169 -1.58 7.21 -2.84
CA GLY A 169 -3.00 7.03 -2.64
C GLY A 169 -3.45 7.66 -1.34
N GLY A 170 -4.55 7.19 -0.81
CA GLY A 170 -5.07 7.65 0.46
C GLY A 170 -5.76 6.55 1.22
N CYS A 171 -5.83 6.73 2.53
CA CYS A 171 -6.49 5.87 3.49
C CYS A 171 -7.69 6.64 4.09
N CYS A 172 -7.93 6.54 5.37
CA CYS A 172 -9.11 7.08 6.06
C CYS A 172 -9.45 8.53 5.70
N GLY A 173 -10.71 8.77 5.35
CA GLY A 173 -11.24 10.08 5.00
C GLY A 173 -10.89 10.58 3.59
N THR A 174 -10.14 9.82 2.80
CA THR A 174 -9.88 10.13 1.40
C THR A 174 -11.14 9.93 0.58
N THR A 175 -11.42 10.87 -0.31
CA THR A 175 -12.61 10.88 -1.18
C THR A 175 -12.17 10.92 -2.64
N PRO A 176 -13.07 10.66 -3.60
CA PRO A 176 -12.79 10.80 -5.03
C PRO A 176 -12.20 12.18 -5.40
N GLN A 177 -12.62 13.26 -4.71
CA GLN A 177 -12.10 14.60 -4.94
C GLN A 177 -10.60 14.72 -4.55
N HIS A 178 -10.16 14.05 -3.49
CA HIS A 178 -8.74 13.99 -3.11
C HIS A 178 -7.92 13.29 -4.20
N ILE A 179 -8.43 12.17 -4.72
CA ILE A 179 -7.74 11.40 -5.77
C ILE A 179 -7.72 12.17 -7.09
N ALA A 180 -8.82 12.83 -7.46
CA ALA A 180 -8.86 13.68 -8.66
C ALA A 180 -7.86 14.85 -8.59
N ALA A 181 -7.80 15.53 -7.44
CA ALA A 181 -6.82 16.60 -7.21
C ALA A 181 -5.38 16.08 -7.25
N LEU A 182 -5.12 14.91 -6.64
CA LEU A 182 -3.82 14.25 -6.70
C LEU A 182 -3.43 13.91 -8.15
N ARG A 183 -4.34 13.33 -8.91
CA ARG A 183 -4.11 12.99 -10.32
C ARG A 183 -3.70 14.22 -11.13
N THR A 184 -4.47 15.32 -11.01
CA THR A 184 -4.17 16.59 -11.67
C THR A 184 -2.79 17.14 -11.29
N ALA A 185 -2.45 17.07 -9.99
CA ALA A 185 -1.15 17.54 -9.52
C ALA A 185 0.02 16.69 -10.02
N LEU A 186 -0.18 15.38 -10.13
CA LEU A 186 0.85 14.46 -10.66
C LEU A 186 1.06 14.62 -12.17
N ASP A 187 0.00 14.85 -12.92
CA ASP A 187 0.07 15.08 -14.39
C ASP A 187 0.80 16.39 -14.71
N ALA A 188 0.80 17.35 -13.78
CA ALA A 188 1.54 18.62 -13.93
C ALA A 188 3.04 18.50 -13.59
N LEU A 189 3.49 17.39 -13.01
CA LEU A 189 4.92 17.20 -12.69
C LEU A 189 5.69 16.76 -13.95
N PRO A 190 6.97 17.18 -14.07
CA PRO A 190 7.84 16.70 -15.14
C PRO A 190 7.89 15.16 -15.17
N GLU A 191 7.93 14.59 -16.37
CA GLU A 191 7.97 13.13 -16.57
C GLU A 191 9.26 12.50 -16.03
N ALA A 192 10.35 13.26 -16.03
CA ALA A 192 11.66 12.84 -15.54
C ALA A 192 11.83 13.12 -14.04
N LEU A 193 11.24 12.29 -13.20
CA LEU A 193 11.60 12.22 -11.79
C LEU A 193 12.79 11.26 -11.59
N PRO A 194 13.60 11.43 -10.49
CA PRO A 194 14.70 10.54 -10.19
C PRO A 194 14.25 9.09 -10.30
N ALA A 195 15.02 8.27 -10.99
CA ALA A 195 14.76 6.84 -11.02
C ALA A 195 14.73 6.33 -9.57
N ALA A 196 13.70 5.55 -9.21
CA ALA A 196 13.77 4.77 -8.00
C ALA A 196 15.06 3.94 -8.06
N PRO A 197 15.77 3.74 -6.94
CA PRO A 197 16.90 2.82 -6.91
C PRO A 197 16.43 1.50 -7.52
N ALA A 198 17.19 1.02 -8.51
CA ALA A 198 16.88 -0.25 -9.13
C ALA A 198 16.85 -1.31 -8.05
N ALA A 199 15.72 -1.95 -7.84
CA ALA A 199 15.63 -3.10 -6.96
C ALA A 199 16.75 -4.07 -7.38
N LYS A 200 17.67 -4.39 -6.48
CA LYS A 200 18.64 -5.45 -6.74
C LYS A 200 17.84 -6.69 -7.09
N PRO A 201 18.09 -7.34 -8.23
CA PRO A 201 17.34 -8.53 -8.57
C PRO A 201 17.49 -9.52 -7.43
N ALA A 202 16.39 -9.84 -6.77
CA ALA A 202 16.32 -11.02 -5.93
C ALA A 202 16.77 -12.20 -6.79
N ALA A 203 17.64 -13.04 -6.26
CA ALA A 203 18.20 -14.18 -6.96
C ALA A 203 17.09 -14.91 -7.72
N ALA A 204 17.30 -15.04 -9.02
CA ALA A 204 16.34 -15.48 -10.02
C ALA A 204 15.39 -16.57 -9.53
N ALA A 205 14.18 -16.19 -9.18
CA ALA A 205 13.04 -17.08 -9.22
C ALA A 205 12.69 -17.26 -10.71
N LYS A 206 12.73 -18.50 -11.16
CA LYS A 206 12.53 -18.88 -12.53
C LYS A 206 11.18 -18.41 -13.05
N SER A 207 11.22 -17.75 -14.21
CA SER A 207 10.13 -17.59 -15.17
C SER A 207 8.78 -17.17 -14.55
N ALA A 208 8.67 -15.88 -14.28
CA ALA A 208 7.33 -15.27 -14.20
C ALA A 208 6.68 -15.42 -15.58
N VAL A 209 5.52 -16.03 -15.62
CA VAL A 209 4.59 -15.84 -16.74
C VAL A 209 4.42 -14.32 -16.86
N GLU A 210 4.76 -13.74 -18.00
CA GLU A 210 4.52 -12.34 -18.30
C GLU A 210 3.00 -12.14 -18.34
N THR A 211 2.44 -11.83 -17.19
CA THR A 211 1.11 -11.22 -17.16
C THR A 211 1.28 -9.80 -17.66
N ASP A 212 0.62 -9.45 -18.76
CA ASP A 212 0.57 -8.08 -19.30
C ASP A 212 -0.30 -7.21 -18.38
N ASP A 213 0.14 -7.06 -17.13
CA ASP A 213 -0.49 -6.25 -16.12
C ASP A 213 0.03 -4.81 -16.26
N ALA A 214 -0.89 -3.92 -16.68
CA ALA A 214 -0.59 -2.51 -16.87
C ALA A 214 -0.02 -1.84 -15.61
N PHE A 215 -0.42 -2.28 -14.41
CA PHE A 215 0.08 -1.80 -13.14
C PHE A 215 1.56 -2.19 -12.94
N LEU A 216 1.89 -3.47 -13.09
CA LEU A 216 3.26 -3.94 -12.96
C LEU A 216 4.18 -3.32 -14.02
N ARG A 217 3.68 -3.15 -15.25
CA ARG A 217 4.42 -2.47 -16.31
C ARG A 217 4.74 -1.01 -15.93
N LYS A 218 3.79 -0.26 -15.40
CA LYS A 218 4.01 1.12 -14.92
C LYS A 218 5.07 1.17 -13.81
N LEU A 219 4.99 0.28 -12.82
CA LEU A 219 6.00 0.21 -11.76
C LEU A 219 7.39 -0.11 -12.29
N ARG A 220 7.52 -1.12 -13.17
CA ARG A 220 8.81 -1.54 -13.77
C ARG A 220 9.43 -0.44 -14.62
N THR A 221 8.61 0.36 -15.30
CA THR A 221 9.08 1.51 -16.12
C THR A 221 9.28 2.78 -15.30
N GLY A 222 9.12 2.72 -13.97
CA GLY A 222 9.29 3.86 -13.09
C GLY A 222 8.16 4.90 -13.16
N GLN A 223 7.04 4.56 -13.79
CA GLN A 223 5.87 5.42 -13.81
C GLN A 223 5.16 5.43 -12.45
N ARG A 224 4.50 6.53 -12.16
CA ARG A 224 3.70 6.70 -10.94
C ARG A 224 2.38 5.96 -11.07
N VAL A 225 1.91 5.40 -9.95
CA VAL A 225 0.58 4.80 -9.84
C VAL A 225 -0.18 5.42 -8.66
N ILE A 226 -1.49 5.46 -8.76
CA ILE A 226 -2.38 5.91 -7.70
C ILE A 226 -3.07 4.67 -7.14
N ALA A 227 -3.01 4.50 -5.83
CA ALA A 227 -3.74 3.47 -5.12
C ALA A 227 -4.93 4.10 -4.37
N VAL A 228 -6.08 3.46 -4.46
CA VAL A 228 -7.31 3.86 -3.77
C VAL A 228 -7.81 2.66 -2.98
N GLU A 229 -8.02 2.87 -1.70
CA GLU A 229 -8.68 1.90 -0.83
C GLU A 229 -10.19 1.99 -1.05
N LEU A 230 -10.83 0.83 -1.20
CA LEU A 230 -12.28 0.70 -1.18
C LEU A 230 -12.66 -0.03 0.11
N ASP A 231 -13.49 0.61 0.91
CA ASP A 231 -14.05 -0.03 2.11
C ASP A 231 -14.78 -1.32 1.74
N SER A 232 -14.69 -2.33 2.60
CA SER A 232 -15.43 -3.57 2.40
C SER A 232 -16.93 -3.31 2.36
N PRO A 233 -17.69 -3.98 1.47
CA PRO A 233 -19.14 -3.86 1.44
C PRO A 233 -19.73 -4.29 2.78
N LYS A 234 -20.78 -3.59 3.22
CA LYS A 234 -21.43 -3.84 4.52
C LYS A 234 -22.42 -5.00 4.50
N ASP A 235 -22.77 -5.48 3.32
CA ASP A 235 -23.71 -6.57 3.09
C ASP A 235 -23.23 -7.50 1.96
N ALA A 236 -24.00 -8.53 1.66
CA ALA A 236 -23.67 -9.50 0.61
C ALA A 236 -23.98 -9.02 -0.80
N ASP A 237 -24.68 -7.90 -0.96
CA ASP A 237 -24.97 -7.31 -2.28
C ASP A 237 -23.76 -6.44 -2.72
N MET A 238 -22.97 -6.99 -3.61
CA MET A 238 -21.75 -6.37 -4.13
C MET A 238 -22.02 -5.43 -5.31
N THR A 239 -23.26 -5.29 -5.78
CA THR A 239 -23.59 -4.60 -7.04
C THR A 239 -23.16 -3.14 -7.00
N ALA A 240 -23.62 -2.38 -6.01
CA ALA A 240 -23.26 -0.96 -5.87
C ALA A 240 -21.77 -0.75 -5.56
N TYR A 241 -21.16 -1.70 -4.89
CA TYR A 241 -19.71 -1.68 -4.59
C TYR A 241 -18.87 -1.84 -5.86
N LEU A 242 -19.25 -2.77 -6.73
CA LEU A 242 -18.53 -3.03 -7.98
C LEU A 242 -18.76 -1.94 -9.03
N GLU A 243 -19.92 -1.26 -9.00
CA GLU A 243 -20.21 -0.12 -9.88
C GLU A 243 -19.43 1.14 -9.50
N GLY A 244 -18.98 1.24 -8.24
CA GLY A 244 -18.18 2.36 -7.73
C GLY A 244 -16.67 2.18 -7.86
N ALA A 245 -16.21 0.97 -8.23
CA ALA A 245 -14.79 0.62 -8.38
C ALA A 245 -14.33 0.80 -9.83
#